data_ff2dcd2c7e8a03f73baa1d1c78a77c15
#
_entry.id   ff2dcd2c7e8a03f73baa1d1c78a77c15
#
_cell.length_a   1.000
_cell.length_b   1.000
_cell.length_c   1.000
_cell.angle_alpha   90.00
_cell.angle_beta   90.00
_cell.angle_gamma   90.00
#
_symmetry.space_group_name_H-M   'P 1'
#
loop_
_entity.id
_entity.type
_entity.pdbx_description
1 polymer ?
#
loop_
_entity_poly.entity_id
_entity_poly.type
_entity_poly.pdbx_seq_one_letter_code
_entity_poly.pdbx_strand_id
1 'polypeptide(L)'
;MKSLIGLLALSGVLAVSACGDNRVDPDRRYLVEPRASAAETVGLHANETPELRRLINKYAAEYQVPVDLVHRVIIRESRHRPGARNGPYYGLMQMLPATARGMGYRGSASGLLDAETNLKYGVKYLRGAYMVAGGNYDNAVKWYSRGYYYEAKKKGLLEETGLR
;
A
#
# COMPACT_ATOMS: atom_id res chain seq x y z
N MET A 1 9.61 21.89 -89.61
CA MET A 1 8.28 21.21 -89.54
C MET A 1 8.06 20.66 -88.17
N LYS A 2 6.91 21.12 -87.51
CA LYS A 2 6.22 20.53 -86.39
C LYS A 2 7.01 20.39 -85.05
N SER A 3 6.97 21.30 -84.17
CA SER A 3 6.01 21.56 -83.09
C SER A 3 5.60 20.32 -82.30
N LEU A 4 5.96 20.25 -81.02
CA LEU A 4 5.10 19.68 -79.99
C LEU A 4 5.51 20.19 -78.57
N ILE A 5 4.53 20.78 -77.98
CA ILE A 5 4.46 21.42 -76.69
C ILE A 5 4.40 20.33 -75.66
N GLY A 6 5.28 20.36 -74.65
CA GLY A 6 5.24 19.49 -73.47
C GLY A 6 4.79 20.25 -72.19
N LEU A 7 3.68 19.89 -71.69
CA LEU A 7 2.92 20.45 -70.54
C LEU A 7 3.66 20.21 -69.22
N LEU A 8 4.02 21.26 -68.49
CA LEU A 8 4.49 21.16 -67.08
C LEU A 8 3.27 20.99 -66.19
N ALA A 9 3.20 19.84 -65.50
CA ALA A 9 2.29 19.60 -64.43
C ALA A 9 2.89 20.08 -63.11
N LEU A 10 2.30 21.10 -62.53
CA LEU A 10 2.65 21.67 -61.23
C LEU A 10 1.90 20.88 -60.16
N SER A 11 2.59 19.98 -59.45
CA SER A 11 2.02 19.24 -58.31
C SER A 11 2.03 20.13 -57.06
N GLY A 12 0.87 20.65 -56.71
CA GLY A 12 0.67 21.39 -55.47
C GLY A 12 0.65 20.42 -54.27
N VAL A 13 1.57 20.61 -53.34
CA VAL A 13 1.53 19.97 -52.02
C VAL A 13 0.55 20.73 -51.15
N LEU A 14 -0.60 20.12 -50.87
CA LEU A 14 -1.55 20.58 -49.87
C LEU A 14 -1.01 20.19 -48.48
N ALA A 15 -0.50 21.18 -47.74
CA ALA A 15 -0.24 21.03 -46.33
C ALA A 15 -1.58 21.01 -45.58
N VAL A 16 -2.02 19.84 -45.14
CA VAL A 16 -3.15 19.70 -44.23
C VAL A 16 -2.68 20.06 -42.82
N SER A 17 -2.94 21.29 -42.41
CA SER A 17 -2.80 21.74 -41.02
C SER A 17 -3.90 21.09 -40.20
N ALA A 18 -3.58 19.99 -39.51
CA ALA A 18 -4.48 19.39 -38.54
C ALA A 18 -4.44 20.24 -37.25
N CYS A 19 -5.31 21.23 -37.16
CA CYS A 19 -5.67 21.82 -35.88
C CYS A 19 -6.39 20.73 -35.05
N GLY A 20 -5.71 20.21 -34.03
CA GLY A 20 -6.30 19.31 -33.08
C GLY A 20 -7.42 20.01 -32.32
N ASP A 21 -8.64 19.61 -32.60
CA ASP A 21 -9.83 20.04 -31.88
C ASP A 21 -9.77 19.46 -30.45
N ASN A 22 -9.41 20.31 -29.50
CA ASN A 22 -9.26 19.97 -28.08
C ASN A 22 -10.65 19.97 -27.40
N ARG A 23 -11.65 19.32 -28.03
CA ARG A 23 -12.93 19.08 -27.39
C ARG A 23 -12.75 17.98 -26.36
N VAL A 24 -12.73 18.37 -25.09
CA VAL A 24 -12.81 17.46 -23.94
C VAL A 24 -14.21 16.83 -23.96
N ASP A 25 -14.30 15.58 -24.40
CA ASP A 25 -15.51 14.76 -24.35
C ASP A 25 -15.94 14.60 -22.86
N PRO A 26 -17.08 15.14 -22.44
CA PRO A 26 -17.52 15.03 -21.05
C PRO A 26 -17.82 13.59 -20.62
N ASP A 27 -18.05 12.65 -21.55
CA ASP A 27 -18.30 11.25 -21.27
C ASP A 27 -17.03 10.41 -21.11
N ARG A 28 -15.86 10.96 -21.44
CA ARG A 28 -14.58 10.27 -21.30
C ARG A 28 -14.06 10.19 -19.85
N ARG A 29 -14.80 10.77 -18.91
CA ARG A 29 -14.42 10.82 -17.48
C ARG A 29 -14.53 9.48 -16.75
N TYR A 30 -15.11 8.46 -17.36
CA TYR A 30 -15.37 7.16 -16.71
C TYR A 30 -14.54 5.99 -17.25
N LEU A 31 -13.63 6.22 -18.22
CA LEU A 31 -12.73 5.20 -18.73
C LEU A 31 -11.28 5.48 -18.31
N VAL A 32 -11.08 5.98 -17.08
CA VAL A 32 -9.79 5.82 -16.44
C VAL A 32 -9.74 4.38 -15.98
N GLU A 33 -9.26 3.49 -16.85
CA GLU A 33 -8.75 2.19 -16.42
C GLU A 33 -7.92 2.45 -15.15
N PRO A 34 -8.18 1.75 -14.03
CA PRO A 34 -7.34 1.90 -12.86
C PRO A 34 -5.93 1.55 -13.31
N ARG A 35 -5.12 2.57 -13.45
CA ARG A 35 -3.69 2.40 -13.77
C ARG A 35 -3.17 1.50 -12.68
N ALA A 36 -2.88 0.22 -13.02
CA ALA A 36 -2.23 -0.71 -12.13
C ALA A 36 -1.11 0.06 -11.43
N SER A 37 -1.23 0.25 -10.14
CA SER A 37 -0.30 1.08 -9.40
C SER A 37 1.09 0.48 -9.56
N ALA A 38 2.14 1.28 -9.59
CA ALA A 38 3.53 0.83 -9.69
C ALA A 38 3.91 -0.22 -8.62
N ALA A 39 3.06 -0.42 -7.61
CA ALA A 39 3.14 -1.47 -6.59
C ALA A 39 2.94 -2.90 -7.14
N GLU A 40 2.30 -3.09 -8.31
CA GLU A 40 2.10 -4.42 -8.92
C GLU A 40 3.34 -4.94 -9.65
N THR A 41 4.33 -4.10 -9.94
CA THR A 41 5.56 -4.49 -10.64
C THR A 41 6.67 -4.98 -9.69
N VAL A 42 6.51 -4.79 -8.37
CA VAL A 42 7.46 -5.33 -7.38
C VAL A 42 7.16 -6.80 -7.16
N GLY A 43 8.15 -7.68 -7.40
CA GLY A 43 8.04 -9.12 -7.17
C GLY A 43 7.56 -9.44 -5.74
N LEU A 44 6.89 -10.59 -5.58
CA LEU A 44 6.45 -11.06 -4.28
C LEU A 44 7.64 -11.40 -3.38
N HIS A 45 7.52 -11.16 -2.09
CA HIS A 45 8.47 -11.64 -1.10
C HIS A 45 8.39 -13.16 -0.93
N ALA A 46 9.41 -13.76 -0.33
CA ALA A 46 9.37 -15.19 0.01
C ALA A 46 8.15 -15.49 0.90
N ASN A 47 7.40 -16.53 0.56
CA ASN A 47 6.13 -16.97 1.18
C ASN A 47 4.96 -15.99 1.04
N GLU A 48 5.10 -14.93 0.29
CA GLU A 48 3.99 -14.03 -0.01
C GLU A 48 3.18 -14.54 -1.20
N THR A 49 1.86 -14.45 -1.12
CA THR A 49 0.95 -14.73 -2.23
C THR A 49 0.35 -13.43 -2.78
N PRO A 50 -0.19 -13.43 -4.00
CA PRO A 50 -0.91 -12.25 -4.52
C PRO A 50 -2.06 -11.79 -3.62
N GLU A 51 -2.78 -12.74 -2.99
CA GLU A 51 -3.86 -12.46 -2.04
C GLU A 51 -3.33 -11.73 -0.81
N LEU A 52 -2.21 -12.25 -0.26
CA LEU A 52 -1.58 -11.65 0.90
C LEU A 52 -1.06 -10.24 0.58
N ARG A 53 -0.47 -10.02 -0.60
CA ARG A 53 -0.05 -8.71 -1.08
C ARG A 53 -1.23 -7.73 -1.12
N ARG A 54 -2.40 -8.16 -1.63
CA ARG A 54 -3.60 -7.32 -1.67
C ARG A 54 -4.07 -6.93 -0.26
N LEU A 55 -4.06 -7.87 0.68
CA LEU A 55 -4.42 -7.59 2.08
C LEU A 55 -3.43 -6.62 2.73
N ILE A 56 -2.13 -6.79 2.50
CA ILE A 56 -1.09 -5.88 3.03
C ILE A 56 -1.32 -4.47 2.49
N ASN A 57 -1.50 -4.31 1.18
CA ASN A 57 -1.77 -3.01 0.55
C ASN A 57 -3.06 -2.38 1.08
N LYS A 58 -4.13 -3.18 1.25
CA LYS A 58 -5.41 -2.73 1.82
C LYS A 58 -5.22 -2.10 3.19
N TYR A 59 -4.61 -2.81 4.13
CA TYR A 59 -4.46 -2.33 5.50
C TYR A 59 -3.38 -1.25 5.65
N ALA A 60 -2.34 -1.27 4.82
CA ALA A 60 -1.37 -0.19 4.73
C ALA A 60 -2.05 1.13 4.34
N ALA A 61 -2.92 1.10 3.33
CA ALA A 61 -3.70 2.25 2.88
C ALA A 61 -4.74 2.68 3.92
N GLU A 62 -5.52 1.73 4.48
CA GLU A 62 -6.56 1.99 5.49
C GLU A 62 -6.00 2.73 6.71
N TYR A 63 -4.84 2.29 7.20
CA TYR A 63 -4.20 2.89 8.37
C TYR A 63 -3.13 3.94 8.04
N GLN A 64 -2.96 4.30 6.75
CA GLN A 64 -1.97 5.29 6.32
C GLN A 64 -0.55 4.98 6.82
N VAL A 65 -0.16 3.71 6.73
CA VAL A 65 1.19 3.24 7.04
C VAL A 65 1.89 2.94 5.72
N PRO A 66 3.13 3.41 5.49
CA PRO A 66 3.87 3.05 4.29
C PRO A 66 3.96 1.53 4.12
N VAL A 67 3.63 1.03 2.94
CA VAL A 67 3.57 -0.42 2.66
C VAL A 67 4.92 -1.11 2.91
N ASP A 68 6.02 -0.43 2.60
CA ASP A 68 7.37 -0.94 2.86
C ASP A 68 7.66 -1.14 4.36
N LEU A 69 7.10 -0.26 5.21
CA LEU A 69 7.22 -0.42 6.66
C LEU A 69 6.42 -1.64 7.14
N VAL A 70 5.23 -1.88 6.57
CA VAL A 70 4.44 -3.08 6.88
C VAL A 70 5.20 -4.34 6.48
N HIS A 71 5.74 -4.39 5.24
CA HIS A 71 6.58 -5.50 4.79
C HIS A 71 7.79 -5.71 5.68
N ARG A 72 8.47 -4.64 6.09
CA ARG A 72 9.64 -4.71 6.97
C ARG A 72 9.32 -5.41 8.30
N VAL A 73 8.17 -5.09 8.91
CA VAL A 73 7.73 -5.77 10.13
C VAL A 73 7.39 -7.23 9.84
N ILE A 74 6.60 -7.53 8.79
CA ILE A 74 6.21 -8.90 8.44
C ILE A 74 7.42 -9.79 8.14
N ILE A 75 8.40 -9.29 7.40
CA ILE A 75 9.64 -10.02 7.09
C ILE A 75 10.36 -10.40 8.38
N ARG A 76 10.49 -9.46 9.30
CA ARG A 76 11.15 -9.68 10.59
C ARG A 76 10.39 -10.67 11.48
N GLU A 77 9.07 -10.58 11.54
CA GLU A 77 8.24 -11.31 12.51
C GLU A 77 7.86 -12.71 12.03
N SER A 78 7.56 -12.89 10.74
CA SER A 78 7.05 -14.18 10.24
C SER A 78 7.60 -14.62 8.88
N ARG A 79 8.29 -13.75 8.16
CA ARG A 79 8.66 -13.97 6.74
C ARG A 79 7.44 -14.30 5.89
N HIS A 80 6.38 -13.52 5.99
CA HIS A 80 5.10 -13.67 5.28
C HIS A 80 4.39 -15.02 5.51
N ARG A 81 4.51 -15.59 6.70
CA ARG A 81 3.81 -16.84 7.07
C ARG A 81 2.62 -16.53 7.99
N PRO A 82 1.36 -16.59 7.51
CA PRO A 82 0.18 -16.28 8.32
C PRO A 82 0.04 -17.19 9.53
N GLY A 83 0.32 -18.48 9.36
CA GLY A 83 0.25 -19.48 10.45
C GLY A 83 1.42 -19.46 11.43
N ALA A 84 2.35 -18.50 11.35
CA ALA A 84 3.50 -18.43 12.26
C ALA A 84 3.04 -18.25 13.72
N ARG A 85 3.67 -18.99 14.61
CA ARG A 85 3.45 -18.89 16.06
C ARG A 85 4.78 -19.03 16.79
N ASN A 86 5.07 -18.10 17.70
CA ASN A 86 6.24 -18.16 18.56
C ASN A 86 5.83 -17.82 19.99
N GLY A 87 5.68 -18.86 20.82
CA GLY A 87 5.17 -18.69 22.19
C GLY A 87 3.80 -18.00 22.20
N PRO A 88 3.67 -16.83 22.86
CA PRO A 88 2.42 -16.10 22.96
C PRO A 88 2.10 -15.22 21.74
N TYR A 89 2.93 -15.23 20.68
CA TYR A 89 2.82 -14.40 19.51
C TYR A 89 2.21 -15.14 18.32
N TYR A 90 1.34 -14.48 17.56
CA TYR A 90 0.51 -15.09 16.53
C TYR A 90 0.59 -14.34 15.19
N GLY A 91 0.70 -15.11 14.11
CA GLY A 91 0.45 -14.69 12.73
C GLY A 91 1.55 -13.84 12.12
N LEU A 92 1.19 -13.17 11.02
CA LEU A 92 2.09 -12.39 10.16
C LEU A 92 2.94 -11.37 10.91
N MET A 93 2.34 -10.65 11.83
CA MET A 93 2.96 -9.55 12.56
C MET A 93 3.26 -9.94 14.02
N GLN A 94 3.19 -11.23 14.36
CA GLN A 94 3.48 -11.77 15.70
C GLN A 94 2.80 -10.98 16.82
N MET A 95 1.46 -10.87 16.70
CA MET A 95 0.64 -10.12 17.65
C MET A 95 0.44 -10.88 18.95
N LEU A 96 0.59 -10.17 20.08
CA LEU A 96 0.07 -10.65 21.37
C LEU A 96 -1.45 -10.49 21.41
N PRO A 97 -2.21 -11.48 21.89
CA PRO A 97 -3.67 -11.34 22.05
C PRO A 97 -4.08 -10.14 22.92
N ALA A 98 -3.27 -9.77 23.91
CA ALA A 98 -3.50 -8.60 24.75
C ALA A 98 -3.38 -7.30 23.93
N THR A 99 -2.34 -7.18 23.08
CA THR A 99 -2.15 -6.04 22.20
C THR A 99 -3.28 -5.92 21.17
N ALA A 100 -3.67 -7.07 20.56
CA ALA A 100 -4.78 -7.09 19.62
C ALA A 100 -6.10 -6.64 20.28
N ARG A 101 -6.37 -7.09 21.52
CA ARG A 101 -7.53 -6.64 22.30
C ARG A 101 -7.50 -5.14 22.59
N GLY A 102 -6.33 -4.58 22.90
CA GLY A 102 -6.16 -3.14 23.04
C GLY A 102 -6.50 -2.36 21.75
N MET A 103 -6.27 -2.98 20.59
CA MET A 103 -6.63 -2.40 19.28
C MET A 103 -8.09 -2.66 18.88
N GLY A 104 -8.89 -3.34 19.73
CA GLY A 104 -10.31 -3.60 19.51
C GLY A 104 -10.65 -5.03 19.05
N TYR A 105 -9.68 -5.96 19.00
CA TYR A 105 -9.95 -7.37 18.69
C TYR A 105 -10.75 -8.05 19.80
N ARG A 106 -11.77 -8.85 19.41
CA ARG A 106 -12.65 -9.57 20.37
C ARG A 106 -12.70 -11.09 20.12
N GLY A 107 -11.89 -11.61 19.18
CA GLY A 107 -11.84 -13.02 18.87
C GLY A 107 -10.89 -13.82 19.77
N SER A 108 -10.76 -15.12 19.45
CA SER A 108 -9.82 -16.04 20.11
C SER A 108 -8.37 -15.75 19.73
N ALA A 109 -7.41 -16.20 20.54
CA ALA A 109 -5.99 -16.06 20.22
C ALA A 109 -5.64 -16.73 18.87
N SER A 110 -6.23 -17.90 18.57
CA SER A 110 -6.03 -18.60 17.29
C SER A 110 -6.57 -17.85 16.09
N GLY A 111 -7.60 -17.01 16.26
CA GLY A 111 -8.10 -16.15 15.19
C GLY A 111 -7.07 -15.14 14.66
N LEU A 112 -6.01 -14.86 15.43
CA LEU A 112 -4.88 -14.04 14.99
C LEU A 112 -3.94 -14.78 14.02
N LEU A 113 -4.16 -16.06 13.71
CA LEU A 113 -3.48 -16.79 12.65
C LEU A 113 -4.12 -16.57 11.28
N ASP A 114 -5.34 -16.00 11.24
CA ASP A 114 -5.94 -15.52 10.01
C ASP A 114 -5.22 -14.28 9.52
N ALA A 115 -4.84 -14.28 8.24
CA ALA A 115 -4.00 -13.23 7.65
C ALA A 115 -4.67 -11.85 7.71
N GLU A 116 -5.95 -11.77 7.35
CA GLU A 116 -6.69 -10.52 7.33
C GLU A 116 -6.89 -9.96 8.73
N THR A 117 -7.29 -10.79 9.68
CA THR A 117 -7.43 -10.42 11.09
C THR A 117 -6.11 -9.91 11.66
N ASN A 118 -5.01 -10.61 11.39
CA ASN A 118 -3.69 -10.22 11.90
C ASN A 118 -3.24 -8.87 11.34
N LEU A 119 -3.40 -8.65 10.03
CA LEU A 119 -3.06 -7.38 9.38
C LEU A 119 -3.93 -6.23 9.90
N LYS A 120 -5.23 -6.43 10.03
CA LYS A 120 -6.14 -5.40 10.53
C LYS A 120 -5.68 -4.82 11.87
N TYR A 121 -5.36 -5.65 12.82
CA TYR A 121 -4.95 -5.19 14.16
C TYR A 121 -3.46 -4.91 14.27
N GLY A 122 -2.62 -5.65 13.55
CA GLY A 122 -1.18 -5.45 13.54
C GLY A 122 -0.76 -4.15 12.86
N VAL A 123 -1.35 -3.83 11.70
CA VAL A 123 -1.05 -2.56 11.00
C VAL A 123 -1.64 -1.37 11.76
N LYS A 124 -2.83 -1.52 12.37
CA LYS A 124 -3.38 -0.50 13.29
C LYS A 124 -2.42 -0.19 14.44
N TYR A 125 -1.85 -1.21 15.07
CA TYR A 125 -0.86 -1.04 16.13
C TYR A 125 0.44 -0.43 15.59
N LEU A 126 0.90 -0.84 14.38
CA LEU A 126 2.08 -0.28 13.74
C LEU A 126 1.91 1.20 13.38
N ARG A 127 0.68 1.63 13.01
CA ARG A 127 0.38 3.06 12.82
C ARG A 127 0.75 3.88 14.05
N GLY A 128 0.33 3.44 15.23
CA GLY A 128 0.65 4.14 16.48
C GLY A 128 2.16 4.21 16.73
N ALA A 129 2.88 3.10 16.51
CA ALA A 129 4.33 3.06 16.60
C ALA A 129 5.00 4.02 15.60
N TYR A 130 4.48 4.11 14.36
CA TYR A 130 4.96 5.00 13.31
C TYR A 130 4.74 6.47 13.65
N MET A 131 3.57 6.82 14.20
CA MET A 131 3.26 8.19 14.67
C MET A 131 4.19 8.60 15.80
N VAL A 132 4.36 7.75 16.82
CA VAL A 132 5.26 7.99 17.95
C VAL A 132 6.71 8.15 17.51
N ALA A 133 7.10 7.42 16.45
CA ALA A 133 8.43 7.51 15.83
C ALA A 133 8.64 8.77 14.99
N GLY A 134 7.60 9.61 14.79
CA GLY A 134 7.68 10.79 13.90
C GLY A 134 7.98 10.43 12.46
N GLY A 135 7.47 9.28 11.97
CA GLY A 135 7.70 8.83 10.60
C GLY A 135 9.02 8.07 10.37
N ASN A 136 9.87 7.91 11.38
CA ASN A 136 11.12 7.16 11.23
C ASN A 136 10.87 5.65 11.30
N TYR A 137 11.26 4.90 10.26
CA TYR A 137 10.99 3.46 10.14
C TYR A 137 11.72 2.62 11.20
N ASP A 138 13.00 2.92 11.48
CA ASP A 138 13.78 2.16 12.46
C ASP A 138 13.21 2.30 13.86
N ASN A 139 12.85 3.51 14.23
CA ASN A 139 12.20 3.80 15.49
C ASN A 139 10.79 3.20 15.55
N ALA A 140 10.02 3.21 14.44
CA ALA A 140 8.70 2.59 14.39
C ALA A 140 8.78 1.08 14.64
N VAL A 141 9.71 0.37 13.99
CA VAL A 141 9.96 -1.06 14.24
C VAL A 141 10.38 -1.33 15.69
N LYS A 142 11.23 -0.46 16.25
CA LYS A 142 11.63 -0.54 17.65
C LYS A 142 10.45 -0.36 18.61
N TRP A 143 9.61 0.62 18.37
CA TRP A 143 8.41 0.88 19.17
C TRP A 143 7.37 -0.24 19.00
N TYR A 144 7.19 -0.75 17.79
CA TYR A 144 6.32 -1.90 17.55
C TYR A 144 6.68 -3.09 18.45
N SER A 145 7.96 -3.44 18.55
CA SER A 145 8.43 -4.61 19.32
C SER A 145 8.47 -4.38 20.84
N ARG A 146 8.69 -3.15 21.30
CA ARG A 146 8.84 -2.84 22.74
C ARG A 146 7.54 -2.36 23.41
N GLY A 147 6.56 -1.95 22.61
CA GLY A 147 5.43 -1.16 23.07
C GLY A 147 5.79 0.33 23.17
N TYR A 148 4.79 1.18 22.97
CA TYR A 148 4.99 2.63 22.88
C TYR A 148 4.03 3.44 23.76
N TYR A 149 3.31 2.79 24.71
CA TYR A 149 2.33 3.45 25.57
C TYR A 149 2.91 4.68 26.30
N TYR A 150 4.05 4.51 26.99
CA TYR A 150 4.64 5.61 27.75
C TYR A 150 5.16 6.74 26.87
N GLU A 151 5.71 6.41 25.69
CA GLU A 151 6.16 7.44 24.75
C GLU A 151 4.96 8.16 24.09
N ALA A 152 3.90 7.43 23.74
CA ALA A 152 2.65 8.03 23.29
C ALA A 152 2.05 8.96 24.34
N LYS A 153 2.02 8.54 25.61
CA LYS A 153 1.57 9.37 26.74
C LYS A 153 2.38 10.64 26.89
N LYS A 154 3.72 10.53 26.84
CA LYS A 154 4.64 11.67 26.92
C LYS A 154 4.42 12.67 25.79
N LYS A 155 4.07 12.19 24.58
CA LYS A 155 3.82 12.99 23.40
C LYS A 155 2.37 13.49 23.27
N GLY A 156 1.46 13.10 24.17
CA GLY A 156 0.04 13.43 24.09
C GLY A 156 -0.72 12.69 22.99
N LEU A 157 -0.19 11.55 22.50
CA LEU A 157 -0.71 10.80 21.34
C LEU A 157 -1.53 9.54 21.71
N LEU A 158 -2.04 9.45 22.96
CA LEU A 158 -2.77 8.23 23.39
C LEU A 158 -4.08 8.02 22.62
N GLU A 159 -4.81 9.07 22.30
CA GLU A 159 -6.06 8.99 21.55
C GLU A 159 -5.80 8.64 20.09
N GLU A 160 -4.89 9.34 19.45
CA GLU A 160 -4.54 9.16 18.04
C GLU A 160 -3.94 7.77 17.75
N THR A 161 -3.28 7.20 18.75
CA THR A 161 -2.72 5.84 18.65
C THR A 161 -3.71 4.75 19.04
N GLY A 162 -4.88 5.12 19.56
CA GLY A 162 -5.90 4.17 20.02
C GLY A 162 -5.51 3.38 21.28
N LEU A 163 -4.60 3.93 22.11
CA LEU A 163 -4.15 3.31 23.37
C LEU A 163 -4.92 3.81 24.61
N ARG A 164 -5.95 4.58 24.39
CA ARG A 164 -6.88 5.06 25.41
C ARG A 164 -8.16 4.25 25.42
#